data_9bef193bfa12cd47e1fb5852def91433
#
_entry.id   9bef193bfa12cd47e1fb5852def91433
#
_cell.length_a   1.000
_cell.length_b   1.000
_cell.length_c   1.000
_cell.angle_alpha   90.00
_cell.angle_beta   90.00
_cell.angle_gamma   90.00
#
_symmetry.space_group_name_H-M   'P 1'
#
loop_
_entity.id
_entity.type
_entity.pdbx_description
1 polymer ?
#
loop_
_entity_poly.entity_id
_entity_poly.type
_entity_poly.pdbx_seq_one_letter_code
_entity_poly.pdbx_strand_id
1 'polypeptide(L)'
;FRYGGADEPVLHHVSFTAKPGQTTAFIGSTGSGKSTLVNLIPRFYDVSEGSILLDGVDVRDVPQKELRGAIGYVPQKGMLFSGSIASNLRYGDEQASDEALRTACDVAQATEFVSQLPEGLDTYVSQGGTSVSGGQRQRLSIARALVKKAPVYIFDDTFSALDFKTDAKLR
;
A
#
# COMPACT_ATOMS: atom_id res chain seq x y z
N PHE A 1 9.88 13.72 -14.17
CA PHE A 1 10.66 13.37 -12.96
C PHE A 1 11.93 12.61 -13.36
N ARG A 2 13.02 12.92 -12.70
CA ARG A 2 14.34 12.30 -12.84
C ARG A 2 14.86 11.88 -11.47
N TYR A 3 15.40 10.68 -11.35
CA TYR A 3 16.12 10.28 -10.13
C TYR A 3 17.46 11.00 -10.01
N GLY A 4 17.90 11.26 -8.77
CA GLY A 4 19.22 11.87 -8.54
C GLY A 4 20.33 11.04 -9.18
N GLY A 5 21.18 11.70 -9.99
CA GLY A 5 22.29 11.06 -10.70
C GLY A 5 21.92 10.31 -12.00
N ALA A 6 20.64 10.32 -12.41
CA ALA A 6 20.25 9.77 -13.70
C ALA A 6 20.38 10.83 -14.81
N ASP A 7 20.83 10.42 -16.01
CA ASP A 7 20.95 11.31 -17.15
C ASP A 7 19.59 11.62 -17.79
N GLU A 8 18.68 10.64 -17.79
CA GLU A 8 17.38 10.74 -18.45
C GLU A 8 16.23 10.77 -17.44
N PRO A 9 15.16 11.55 -17.69
CA PRO A 9 13.96 11.50 -16.89
C PRO A 9 13.20 10.18 -17.09
N VAL A 10 12.60 9.67 -16.01
CA VAL A 10 11.77 8.45 -16.03
C VAL A 10 10.32 8.76 -16.36
N LEU A 11 9.83 9.95 -15.96
CA LEU A 11 8.48 10.40 -16.25
C LEU A 11 8.53 11.73 -17.00
N HIS A 12 7.78 11.79 -18.11
CA HIS A 12 7.72 12.96 -18.99
C HIS A 12 6.27 13.45 -19.10
N HIS A 13 6.04 14.73 -18.79
CA HIS A 13 4.76 15.42 -19.05
C HIS A 13 3.52 14.64 -18.59
N VAL A 14 3.58 14.03 -17.38
CA VAL A 14 2.44 13.30 -16.80
C VAL A 14 1.55 14.30 -16.08
N SER A 15 0.29 14.38 -16.47
CA SER A 15 -0.74 15.18 -15.80
C SER A 15 -2.04 14.42 -15.73
N PHE A 16 -2.65 14.33 -14.56
CA PHE A 16 -3.96 13.71 -14.35
C PHE A 16 -4.61 14.26 -13.08
N THR A 17 -5.89 13.98 -12.92
CA THR A 17 -6.63 14.28 -11.69
C THR A 17 -7.39 13.03 -11.26
N ALA A 18 -7.14 12.57 -10.05
CA ALA A 18 -7.94 11.55 -9.37
C ALA A 18 -8.96 12.26 -8.47
N LYS A 19 -10.24 11.92 -8.62
CA LYS A 19 -11.33 12.52 -7.83
C LYS A 19 -11.72 11.62 -6.66
N PRO A 20 -12.24 12.17 -5.55
CA PRO A 20 -12.79 11.38 -4.45
C PRO A 20 -13.81 10.34 -4.93
N GLY A 21 -13.75 9.14 -4.37
CA GLY A 21 -14.64 8.04 -4.73
C GLY A 21 -14.35 7.37 -6.08
N GLN A 22 -13.26 7.74 -6.75
CA GLN A 22 -12.86 7.14 -8.01
C GLN A 22 -11.58 6.32 -7.87
N THR A 23 -11.48 5.26 -8.67
CA THR A 23 -10.26 4.50 -8.86
C THR A 23 -9.57 4.96 -10.15
N THR A 24 -8.31 5.33 -10.04
CA THR A 24 -7.44 5.66 -11.19
C THR A 24 -6.42 4.54 -11.37
N ALA A 25 -6.42 3.88 -12.52
CA ALA A 25 -5.49 2.80 -12.83
C ALA A 25 -4.42 3.26 -13.83
N PHE A 26 -3.15 2.98 -13.52
CA PHE A 26 -2.03 3.18 -14.40
C PHE A 26 -1.62 1.86 -15.03
N ILE A 27 -1.75 1.76 -16.36
CA ILE A 27 -1.46 0.55 -17.12
C ILE A 27 -0.23 0.81 -17.99
N GLY A 28 0.67 -0.18 -18.06
CA GLY A 28 1.88 -0.10 -18.88
C GLY A 28 2.80 -1.31 -18.64
N SER A 29 3.78 -1.48 -19.52
CA SER A 29 4.79 -2.53 -19.41
C SER A 29 5.66 -2.39 -18.15
N THR A 30 6.38 -3.45 -17.81
CA THR A 30 7.44 -3.39 -16.79
C THR A 30 8.46 -2.33 -17.17
N GLY A 31 8.87 -1.50 -16.22
CA GLY A 31 9.83 -0.40 -16.46
C GLY A 31 9.22 0.89 -17.04
N SER A 32 7.90 0.96 -17.27
CA SER A 32 7.24 2.18 -17.79
C SER A 32 7.10 3.33 -16.76
N GLY A 33 7.61 3.18 -15.55
CA GLY A 33 7.59 4.24 -14.53
C GLY A 33 6.37 4.24 -13.61
N LYS A 34 5.49 3.21 -13.63
CA LYS A 34 4.30 3.14 -12.76
C LYS A 34 4.62 3.28 -11.27
N SER A 35 5.54 2.45 -10.78
CA SER A 35 5.99 2.51 -9.37
C SER A 35 6.66 3.85 -9.05
N THR A 36 7.41 4.41 -9.99
CA THR A 36 7.99 5.74 -9.84
C THR A 36 6.88 6.78 -9.63
N LEU A 37 5.86 6.77 -10.48
CA LEU A 37 4.74 7.70 -10.40
C LEU A 37 4.02 7.64 -9.05
N VAL A 38 3.63 6.43 -8.60
CA VAL A 38 2.90 6.27 -7.35
C VAL A 38 3.76 6.57 -6.12
N ASN A 39 5.09 6.41 -6.20
CA ASN A 39 6.03 6.73 -5.14
C ASN A 39 6.25 8.24 -4.93
N LEU A 40 5.93 9.06 -5.92
CA LEU A 40 5.98 10.50 -5.78
C LEU A 40 4.82 11.05 -4.91
N ILE A 41 3.68 10.36 -4.88
CA ILE A 41 2.50 10.82 -4.13
C ILE A 41 2.75 10.86 -2.62
N PRO A 42 3.28 9.78 -1.96
CA PRO A 42 3.64 9.81 -0.54
C PRO A 42 4.97 10.54 -0.28
N ARG A 43 5.51 11.20 -1.31
CA ARG A 43 6.75 11.95 -1.24
C ARG A 43 7.93 11.09 -0.78
N PHE A 44 8.10 9.90 -1.39
CA PHE A 44 9.34 9.14 -1.26
C PHE A 44 10.47 9.81 -2.05
N TYR A 45 10.11 10.58 -3.06
CA TYR A 45 10.96 11.49 -3.83
C TYR A 45 10.19 12.77 -4.12
N ASP A 46 10.86 13.90 -4.16
CA ASP A 46 10.28 15.17 -4.62
C ASP A 46 10.30 15.22 -6.16
N VAL A 47 9.26 15.79 -6.76
CA VAL A 47 9.21 15.98 -8.21
C VAL A 47 10.33 16.92 -8.68
N SER A 48 10.95 16.61 -9.82
CA SER A 48 11.98 17.47 -10.42
C SER A 48 11.40 18.73 -11.02
N GLU A 49 10.20 18.62 -11.62
CA GLU A 49 9.44 19.71 -12.23
C GLU A 49 7.94 19.44 -12.04
N GLY A 50 7.14 20.50 -12.06
CA GLY A 50 5.71 20.40 -11.80
C GLY A 50 5.38 20.28 -10.32
N SER A 51 4.19 19.76 -10.03
CA SER A 51 3.68 19.63 -8.66
C SER A 51 2.74 18.44 -8.52
N ILE A 52 2.62 17.93 -7.30
CA ILE A 52 1.58 16.96 -6.91
C ILE A 52 0.75 17.63 -5.84
N LEU A 53 -0.55 17.71 -6.07
CA LEU A 53 -1.49 18.32 -5.14
C LEU A 53 -2.36 17.26 -4.49
N LEU A 54 -2.52 17.33 -3.18
CA LEU A 54 -3.52 16.58 -2.41
C LEU A 54 -4.51 17.60 -1.83
N ASP A 55 -5.77 17.51 -2.26
CA ASP A 55 -6.83 18.48 -1.93
C ASP A 55 -6.42 19.94 -2.20
N GLY A 56 -5.71 20.15 -3.32
CA GLY A 56 -5.28 21.50 -3.76
C GLY A 56 -4.01 22.01 -3.09
N VAL A 57 -3.42 21.26 -2.13
CA VAL A 57 -2.18 21.63 -1.44
C VAL A 57 -1.01 20.82 -2.02
N ASP A 58 0.10 21.49 -2.35
CA ASP A 58 1.30 20.81 -2.83
C ASP A 58 1.85 19.89 -1.72
N VAL A 59 2.12 18.63 -2.08
CA VAL A 59 2.63 17.64 -1.10
C VAL A 59 3.95 18.06 -0.47
N ARG A 60 4.69 18.99 -1.08
CA ARG A 60 5.94 19.55 -0.55
C ARG A 60 5.69 20.53 0.60
N ASP A 61 4.50 21.14 0.65
CA ASP A 61 4.10 22.11 1.67
C ASP A 61 3.45 21.43 2.90
N VAL A 62 3.22 20.10 2.83
CA VAL A 62 2.65 19.31 3.92
C VAL A 62 3.74 18.58 4.68
N PRO A 63 3.73 18.57 6.04
CA PRO A 63 4.63 17.73 6.82
C PRO A 63 4.52 16.25 6.41
N GLN A 64 5.65 15.58 6.19
CA GLN A 64 5.64 14.20 5.69
C GLN A 64 4.82 13.23 6.54
N LYS A 65 4.78 13.44 7.86
CA LYS A 65 4.00 12.63 8.79
C LYS A 65 2.49 12.75 8.51
N GLU A 66 2.02 13.96 8.26
CA GLU A 66 0.61 14.25 7.93
C GLU A 66 0.26 13.72 6.55
N LEU A 67 1.07 14.01 5.54
CA LEU A 67 0.89 13.50 4.18
C LEU A 67 0.78 11.97 4.16
N ARG A 68 1.77 11.29 4.75
CA ARG A 68 1.79 9.82 4.82
C ARG A 68 0.71 9.27 5.75
N GLY A 69 0.26 10.05 6.72
CA GLY A 69 -0.90 9.77 7.55
C GLY A 69 -2.19 9.64 6.73
N ALA A 70 -2.35 10.45 5.70
CA ALA A 70 -3.51 10.45 4.81
C ALA A 70 -3.46 9.37 3.71
N ILE A 71 -2.38 8.59 3.61
CA ILE A 71 -2.18 7.62 2.52
C ILE A 71 -2.03 6.20 3.08
N GLY A 72 -2.89 5.29 2.66
CA GLY A 72 -2.71 3.84 2.81
C GLY A 72 -1.92 3.31 1.62
N TYR A 73 -0.64 2.97 1.83
CA TYR A 73 0.24 2.52 0.76
C TYR A 73 0.52 1.02 0.86
N VAL A 74 0.29 0.29 -0.24
CA VAL A 74 0.59 -1.14 -0.36
C VAL A 74 1.65 -1.31 -1.44
N PRO A 75 2.88 -1.71 -1.07
CA PRO A 75 3.96 -1.89 -2.02
C PRO A 75 3.77 -3.15 -2.86
N GLN A 76 4.45 -3.21 -4.01
CA GLN A 76 4.48 -4.37 -4.90
C GLN A 76 4.85 -5.66 -4.17
N LYS A 77 5.81 -5.62 -3.27
CA LYS A 77 6.18 -6.75 -2.41
C LYS A 77 5.71 -6.49 -0.99
N GLY A 78 4.73 -7.26 -0.55
CA GLY A 78 4.29 -7.23 0.85
C GLY A 78 5.45 -7.53 1.79
N MET A 79 5.63 -6.69 2.81
CA MET A 79 6.63 -6.86 3.85
C MET A 79 5.96 -6.90 5.20
N LEU A 80 6.36 -7.84 6.04
CA LEU A 80 5.92 -7.97 7.42
C LEU A 80 7.13 -7.84 8.36
N PHE A 81 6.87 -7.31 9.54
CA PHE A 81 7.86 -7.19 10.60
C PHE A 81 7.77 -8.36 11.56
N SER A 82 8.83 -8.62 12.31
CA SER A 82 8.80 -9.60 13.41
C SER A 82 7.74 -9.22 14.43
N GLY A 83 6.89 -10.17 14.80
CA GLY A 83 5.80 -9.96 15.75
C GLY A 83 4.55 -10.74 15.38
N SER A 84 3.43 -10.51 16.05
CA SER A 84 2.18 -11.15 15.69
C SER A 84 1.57 -10.55 14.42
N ILE A 85 0.62 -11.28 13.80
CA ILE A 85 -0.18 -10.72 12.71
C ILE A 85 -0.90 -9.45 13.20
N ALA A 86 -1.52 -9.47 14.38
CA ALA A 86 -2.18 -8.31 14.95
C ALA A 86 -1.25 -7.11 15.09
N SER A 87 -0.02 -7.31 15.59
CA SER A 87 0.96 -6.22 15.70
C SER A 87 1.34 -5.65 14.33
N ASN A 88 1.47 -6.51 13.31
CA ASN A 88 1.73 -6.08 11.94
C ASN A 88 0.59 -5.24 11.36
N LEU A 89 -0.66 -5.59 11.61
CA LEU A 89 -1.82 -4.82 11.16
C LEU A 89 -1.92 -3.48 11.87
N ARG A 90 -1.58 -3.42 13.17
CA ARG A 90 -1.58 -2.18 13.97
C ARG A 90 -0.50 -1.18 13.57
N TYR A 91 0.45 -1.53 12.72
CA TYR A 91 1.28 -0.49 12.06
C TYR A 91 0.47 0.47 11.20
N GLY A 92 -0.74 0.08 10.76
CA GLY A 92 -1.68 0.97 10.09
C GLY A 92 -2.33 1.97 11.05
N ASP A 93 -2.75 1.50 12.22
CA ASP A 93 -3.32 2.28 13.32
C ASP A 93 -3.07 1.54 14.64
N GLU A 94 -2.21 2.09 15.50
CA GLU A 94 -1.83 1.49 16.79
C GLU A 94 -3.02 1.29 17.74
N GLN A 95 -4.07 2.11 17.60
CA GLN A 95 -5.27 2.08 18.43
C GLN A 95 -6.39 1.21 17.84
N ALA A 96 -6.13 0.53 16.71
CA ALA A 96 -7.14 -0.30 16.08
C ALA A 96 -7.60 -1.44 17.01
N SER A 97 -8.93 -1.58 17.15
CA SER A 97 -9.55 -2.68 17.88
C SER A 97 -9.36 -4.01 17.14
N ASP A 98 -9.47 -5.13 17.85
CA ASP A 98 -9.43 -6.46 17.22
C ASP A 98 -10.53 -6.65 16.17
N GLU A 99 -11.69 -6.03 16.37
CA GLU A 99 -12.78 -6.03 15.39
C GLU A 99 -12.37 -5.30 14.10
N ALA A 100 -11.70 -4.15 14.20
CA ALA A 100 -11.17 -3.43 13.06
C ALA A 100 -10.11 -4.25 12.30
N LEU A 101 -9.25 -4.99 13.02
CA LEU A 101 -8.28 -5.89 12.41
C LEU A 101 -8.96 -7.04 11.65
N ARG A 102 -10.00 -7.66 12.23
CA ARG A 102 -10.76 -8.71 11.57
C ARG A 102 -11.48 -8.19 10.33
N THR A 103 -12.13 -7.04 10.43
CA THR A 103 -12.78 -6.40 9.28
C THR A 103 -11.79 -6.14 8.14
N ALA A 104 -10.60 -5.62 8.47
CA ALA A 104 -9.55 -5.39 7.48
C ALA A 104 -9.06 -6.72 6.85
N CYS A 105 -8.94 -7.78 7.64
CA CYS A 105 -8.61 -9.11 7.14
C CYS A 105 -9.71 -9.66 6.20
N ASP A 106 -10.98 -9.45 6.53
CA ASP A 106 -12.10 -9.89 5.68
C ASP A 106 -12.06 -9.18 4.32
N VAL A 107 -11.92 -7.87 4.31
CA VAL A 107 -11.80 -7.10 3.06
C VAL A 107 -10.56 -7.53 2.27
N ALA A 108 -9.42 -7.73 2.93
CA ALA A 108 -8.18 -8.19 2.30
C ALA A 108 -8.17 -9.68 1.92
N GLN A 109 -9.28 -10.40 2.10
CA GLN A 109 -9.41 -11.84 1.87
C GLN A 109 -8.35 -12.67 2.66
N ALA A 110 -7.99 -12.21 3.86
CA ALA A 110 -7.00 -12.84 4.73
C ALA A 110 -7.63 -13.74 5.80
N THR A 111 -8.90 -13.58 6.12
CA THR A 111 -9.60 -14.26 7.22
C THR A 111 -9.52 -15.77 7.11
N GLU A 112 -9.70 -16.33 5.91
CA GLU A 112 -9.70 -17.78 5.71
C GLU A 112 -8.38 -18.42 6.21
N PHE A 113 -7.24 -17.92 5.76
CA PHE A 113 -5.97 -18.51 6.17
C PHE A 113 -5.58 -18.12 7.61
N VAL A 114 -5.93 -16.91 8.08
CA VAL A 114 -5.65 -16.49 9.47
C VAL A 114 -6.43 -17.36 10.46
N SER A 115 -7.69 -17.68 10.17
CA SER A 115 -8.51 -18.55 11.04
C SER A 115 -8.04 -20.00 11.10
N GLN A 116 -7.26 -20.46 10.12
CA GLN A 116 -6.65 -21.80 10.10
C GLN A 116 -5.37 -21.88 10.93
N LEU A 117 -4.79 -20.74 11.31
CA LEU A 117 -3.61 -20.70 12.16
C LEU A 117 -3.99 -20.96 13.62
N PRO A 118 -3.23 -21.75 14.38
CA PRO A 118 -3.58 -22.13 15.75
C PRO A 118 -3.83 -20.93 16.68
N GLU A 119 -3.07 -19.85 16.50
CA GLU A 119 -3.14 -18.63 17.30
C GLU A 119 -3.85 -17.48 16.56
N GLY A 120 -4.41 -17.72 15.37
CA GLY A 120 -5.13 -16.71 14.59
C GLY A 120 -4.31 -15.43 14.38
N LEU A 121 -4.86 -14.29 14.80
CA LEU A 121 -4.17 -12.98 14.72
C LEU A 121 -2.94 -12.86 15.63
N ASP A 122 -2.83 -13.68 16.67
CA ASP A 122 -1.68 -13.68 17.58
C ASP A 122 -0.52 -14.54 17.05
N THR A 123 -0.72 -15.24 15.94
CA THR A 123 0.32 -16.04 15.30
C THR A 123 1.55 -15.18 14.99
N TYR A 124 2.70 -15.65 15.45
CA TYR A 124 3.99 -14.97 15.22
C TYR A 124 4.43 -15.08 13.76
N VAL A 125 4.86 -13.96 13.21
CA VAL A 125 5.44 -13.84 11.88
C VAL A 125 6.89 -13.41 12.01
N SER A 126 7.79 -14.11 11.31
CA SER A 126 9.21 -13.76 11.25
C SER A 126 9.44 -12.51 10.38
N GLN A 127 10.57 -11.87 10.57
CA GLN A 127 10.98 -10.72 9.77
C GLN A 127 10.94 -11.04 8.27
N GLY A 128 10.36 -10.14 7.49
CA GLY A 128 10.13 -10.33 6.06
C GLY A 128 8.97 -11.26 5.73
N GLY A 129 8.29 -11.85 6.74
CA GLY A 129 7.13 -12.73 6.55
C GLY A 129 7.48 -14.06 5.90
N THR A 130 8.67 -14.62 6.16
CA THR A 130 9.11 -15.89 5.57
C THR A 130 8.30 -17.10 6.03
N SER A 131 7.57 -16.97 7.15
CA SER A 131 6.67 -18.00 7.68
C SER A 131 5.30 -18.08 7.00
N VAL A 132 5.00 -17.14 6.11
CA VAL A 132 3.75 -17.08 5.33
C VAL A 132 4.04 -17.03 3.83
N SER A 133 3.11 -17.49 3.01
CA SER A 133 3.27 -17.46 1.55
C SER A 133 3.30 -16.02 1.00
N GLY A 134 3.78 -15.85 -0.23
CA GLY A 134 3.81 -14.54 -0.89
C GLY A 134 2.42 -13.88 -0.98
N GLY A 135 1.40 -14.65 -1.37
CA GLY A 135 0.02 -14.18 -1.44
C GLY A 135 -0.58 -13.87 -0.06
N GLN A 136 -0.26 -14.66 0.98
CA GLN A 136 -0.68 -14.37 2.36
C GLN A 136 -0.03 -13.08 2.86
N ARG A 137 1.27 -12.91 2.63
CA ARG A 137 2.02 -11.68 2.94
C ARG A 137 1.39 -10.45 2.30
N GLN A 138 1.04 -10.58 1.03
CA GLN A 138 0.42 -9.50 0.27
C GLN A 138 -0.95 -9.12 0.84
N ARG A 139 -1.79 -10.11 1.15
CA ARG A 139 -3.11 -9.90 1.77
C ARG A 139 -2.99 -9.23 3.16
N LEU A 140 -2.02 -9.62 3.98
CA LEU A 140 -1.76 -8.95 5.26
C LEU A 140 -1.24 -7.52 5.08
N SER A 141 -0.46 -7.24 4.04
CA SER A 141 -0.02 -5.88 3.70
C SER A 141 -1.19 -4.99 3.25
N ILE A 142 -2.15 -5.57 2.51
CA ILE A 142 -3.40 -4.89 2.16
C ILE A 142 -4.23 -4.62 3.43
N ALA A 143 -4.45 -5.64 4.28
CA ALA A 143 -5.17 -5.48 5.53
C ALA A 143 -4.58 -4.36 6.41
N ARG A 144 -3.25 -4.32 6.56
CA ARG A 144 -2.55 -3.25 7.29
C ARG A 144 -2.86 -1.87 6.74
N ALA A 145 -2.87 -1.70 5.42
CA ALA A 145 -3.22 -0.41 4.81
C ALA A 145 -4.69 -0.04 5.07
N LEU A 146 -5.60 -1.03 5.03
CA LEU A 146 -7.04 -0.82 5.28
C LEU A 146 -7.34 -0.45 6.75
N VAL A 147 -6.61 -1.01 7.71
CA VAL A 147 -6.72 -0.66 9.14
C VAL A 147 -6.54 0.83 9.35
N LYS A 148 -5.69 1.48 8.56
CA LYS A 148 -5.39 2.90 8.64
C LYS A 148 -6.59 3.82 8.33
N LYS A 149 -7.60 3.33 7.58
CA LYS A 149 -8.78 4.12 7.13
C LYS A 149 -8.39 5.44 6.46
N ALA A 150 -7.36 5.41 5.64
CA ALA A 150 -6.83 6.58 4.95
C ALA A 150 -7.80 7.09 3.86
N PRO A 151 -7.86 8.41 3.60
CA PRO A 151 -8.66 8.96 2.51
C PRO A 151 -8.12 8.61 1.12
N VAL A 152 -6.85 8.26 1.01
CA VAL A 152 -6.20 7.86 -0.25
C VAL A 152 -5.55 6.50 -0.08
N TYR A 153 -5.80 5.59 -1.03
CA TYR A 153 -5.10 4.30 -1.10
C TYR A 153 -4.28 4.20 -2.37
N ILE A 154 -3.06 3.69 -2.24
CA ILE A 154 -2.15 3.43 -3.35
C ILE A 154 -1.76 1.95 -3.32
N PHE A 155 -2.00 1.27 -4.43
CA PHE A 155 -1.65 -0.13 -4.64
C PHE A 155 -0.63 -0.24 -5.78
N ASP A 156 0.64 -0.46 -5.44
CA ASP A 156 1.71 -0.60 -6.45
C ASP A 156 1.83 -2.06 -6.85
N ASP A 157 1.26 -2.42 -8.00
CA ASP A 157 1.25 -3.79 -8.58
C ASP A 157 0.92 -4.90 -7.55
N THR A 158 0.09 -4.54 -6.58
CA THR A 158 -0.19 -5.33 -5.38
C THR A 158 -0.87 -6.67 -5.70
N PHE A 159 -1.65 -6.70 -6.77
CA PHE A 159 -2.50 -7.85 -7.12
C PHE A 159 -1.75 -8.93 -7.91
N SER A 160 -0.56 -8.64 -8.43
CA SER A 160 0.24 -9.59 -9.23
C SER A 160 0.68 -10.85 -8.46
N ALA A 161 0.75 -10.78 -7.14
CA ALA A 161 1.09 -11.91 -6.27
C ALA A 161 -0.12 -12.72 -5.80
N LEU A 162 -1.34 -12.34 -6.21
CA LEU A 162 -2.58 -12.99 -5.81
C LEU A 162 -3.06 -13.96 -6.89
N ASP A 163 -3.75 -15.02 -6.46
CA ASP A 163 -4.48 -15.87 -7.37
C ASP A 163 -5.68 -15.14 -7.97
N PHE A 164 -6.12 -15.58 -9.15
CA PHE A 164 -7.19 -14.92 -9.92
C PHE A 164 -8.51 -14.73 -9.14
N LYS A 165 -8.86 -15.71 -8.29
CA LYS A 165 -10.10 -15.67 -7.50
C LYS A 165 -10.02 -14.62 -6.39
N THR A 166 -8.87 -14.52 -5.73
CA THR A 166 -8.61 -13.51 -4.69
C THR A 166 -8.53 -12.11 -5.29
N ASP A 167 -7.83 -11.96 -6.42
CA ASP A 167 -7.76 -10.68 -7.15
C ASP A 167 -9.16 -10.18 -7.55
N ALA A 168 -9.98 -11.04 -8.12
CA ALA A 168 -11.35 -10.69 -8.53
C ALA A 168 -12.27 -10.27 -7.36
N LYS A 169 -12.02 -10.77 -6.16
CA LYS A 169 -12.82 -10.41 -4.96
C LYS A 169 -12.35 -9.11 -4.31
N LEU A 170 -11.07 -8.75 -4.49
CA LEU A 170 -10.48 -7.55 -3.91
C LEU A 170 -10.73 -6.28 -4.73
N ARG A 171 -10.97 -6.42 -6.03
CA ARG A 171 -11.33 -5.31 -6.94
C ARG A 171 -12.79 -4.95 -6.84
#